data_1ef5af6f24a37e31694bf27f9a791a55
#
_entry.id   1ef5af6f24a37e31694bf27f9a791a55
#
_cell.length_a   1.000
_cell.length_b   1.000
_cell.length_c   1.000
_cell.angle_alpha   90.00
_cell.angle_beta   90.00
_cell.angle_gamma   90.00
#
_symmetry.space_group_name_H-M   'P 1'
#
loop_
_entity.id
_entity.type
_entity.pdbx_description
1 polymer ?
#
loop_
_entity_poly.entity_id
_entity_poly.type
_entity_poly.pdbx_seq_one_letter_code
_entity_poly.pdbx_strand_id
1 'polypeptide(L)'
;MTTTRFIPLSANETLKDYPQYFREDSTCFLILKDQPHDSGKLVGLYGLIDRGIDPIAKVPQAEAFLTIFPAFRYRTLSKGFFLGLFDHAFDSGFDKVYTWTKLTSWQKLFERFEVLGIHRLETSPPWDLDSPDSGPKVWFVKETGKEF
;
A
#
# COMPACT_ATOMS: atom_id res chain seq x y z
N MET A 1 17.42 17.04 -1.63
CA MET A 1 16.91 15.73 -2.08
C MET A 1 15.92 15.20 -1.04
N THR A 2 14.72 14.84 -1.46
CA THR A 2 13.69 14.31 -0.55
C THR A 2 13.76 12.79 -0.53
N THR A 3 13.86 12.22 0.66
CA THR A 3 13.82 10.76 0.84
C THR A 3 12.60 10.37 1.66
N THR A 4 12.08 9.18 1.38
CA THR A 4 10.94 8.62 2.10
C THR A 4 11.41 7.43 2.93
N ARG A 5 11.01 7.39 4.20
CA ARG A 5 11.29 6.29 5.09
C ARG A 5 9.99 5.66 5.58
N PHE A 6 10.00 4.36 5.76
CA PHE A 6 8.87 3.61 6.29
C PHE A 6 9.30 3.01 7.63
N ILE A 7 8.68 3.48 8.72
CA ILE A 7 9.05 3.09 10.07
C ILE A 7 8.01 2.12 10.61
N PRO A 8 8.38 0.87 10.93
CA PRO A 8 7.42 -0.11 11.43
C PRO A 8 6.87 0.29 12.80
N LEU A 9 5.56 0.07 12.97
CA LEU A 9 4.89 0.20 14.25
C LEU A 9 4.66 -1.19 14.83
N SER A 10 4.87 -1.36 16.13
CA SER A 10 4.45 -2.57 16.82
C SER A 10 2.91 -2.62 16.87
N ALA A 11 2.35 -3.82 17.11
CA ALA A 11 0.91 -3.98 17.27
C ALA A 11 0.38 -3.08 18.40
N ASN A 12 1.11 -2.99 19.52
CA ASN A 12 0.72 -2.17 20.65
C ASN A 12 0.74 -0.67 20.32
N GLU A 13 1.75 -0.20 19.58
CA GLU A 13 1.82 1.18 19.14
C GLU A 13 0.68 1.53 18.17
N THR A 14 0.39 0.63 17.24
CA THR A 14 -0.72 0.82 16.29
C THR A 14 -2.05 0.90 17.04
N LEU A 15 -2.29 -0.01 17.97
CA LEU A 15 -3.53 -0.02 18.76
C LEU A 15 -3.68 1.23 19.61
N LYS A 16 -2.60 1.73 20.18
CA LYS A 16 -2.61 2.91 21.05
C LYS A 16 -2.79 4.21 20.27
N ASP A 17 -2.00 4.41 19.21
CA ASP A 17 -1.91 5.69 18.53
C ASP A 17 -2.77 5.76 17.27
N TYR A 18 -3.06 4.62 16.64
CA TYR A 18 -3.79 4.54 15.38
C TYR A 18 -4.76 3.36 15.39
N PRO A 19 -5.69 3.29 16.37
CA PRO A 19 -6.56 2.11 16.56
C PRO A 19 -7.42 1.78 15.34
N GLN A 20 -7.79 2.76 14.53
CA GLN A 20 -8.59 2.56 13.32
C GLN A 20 -7.84 1.76 12.24
N TYR A 21 -6.53 1.65 12.32
CA TYR A 21 -5.70 0.89 11.37
C TYR A 21 -5.22 -0.44 11.94
N PHE A 22 -5.57 -0.73 13.19
CA PHE A 22 -5.13 -1.98 13.82
C PHE A 22 -5.88 -3.18 13.27
N ARG A 23 -5.11 -4.22 12.88
CA ARG A 23 -5.60 -5.55 12.54
C ARG A 23 -4.58 -6.57 13.02
N GLU A 24 -5.07 -7.75 13.46
CA GLU A 24 -4.18 -8.82 13.93
C GLU A 24 -3.29 -9.38 12.81
N ASP A 25 -3.76 -9.32 11.57
CA ASP A 25 -3.09 -9.84 10.38
C ASP A 25 -2.32 -8.78 9.59
N SER A 26 -2.13 -7.59 10.15
CA SER A 26 -1.47 -6.50 9.45
C SER A 26 -0.27 -5.95 10.21
N THR A 27 0.66 -5.37 9.43
CA THR A 27 1.77 -4.57 9.94
C THR A 27 1.61 -3.15 9.39
N CYS A 28 1.65 -2.15 10.29
CA CYS A 28 1.54 -0.75 9.91
C CYS A 28 2.90 -0.07 9.94
N PHE A 29 3.07 0.89 9.05
CA PHE A 29 4.30 1.68 8.92
C PHE A 29 3.96 3.16 8.88
N LEU A 30 4.72 3.97 9.62
CA LEU A 30 4.69 5.42 9.46
C LEU A 30 5.44 5.80 8.20
N ILE A 31 4.93 6.78 7.45
CA ILE A 31 5.60 7.31 6.27
C ILE A 31 6.21 8.66 6.66
N LEU A 32 7.54 8.71 6.67
CA LEU A 32 8.28 9.92 6.99
C LEU A 32 9.00 10.43 5.75
N LYS A 33 8.93 11.74 5.54
CA LYS A 33 9.69 12.41 4.49
C LYS A 33 10.82 13.22 5.12
N ASP A 34 12.02 13.04 4.58
CA ASP A 34 13.20 13.81 4.95
C ASP A 34 13.52 14.80 3.84
N GLN A 35 13.58 16.07 4.20
CA GLN A 35 14.01 17.16 3.30
C GLN A 35 15.32 17.73 3.85
N PRO A 36 16.11 18.45 3.03
CA PRO A 36 17.41 18.97 3.47
C PRO A 36 17.37 19.81 4.76
N HIS A 37 16.27 20.49 5.03
CA HIS A 37 16.11 21.37 6.18
C HIS A 37 14.97 20.95 7.13
N ASP A 38 14.35 19.78 6.89
CA ASP A 38 13.20 19.34 7.69
C ASP A 38 13.13 17.81 7.62
N SER A 39 13.74 17.16 8.59
CA SER A 39 13.81 15.68 8.61
C SER A 39 12.68 15.09 9.43
N GLY A 40 12.22 13.91 9.01
CA GLY A 40 11.29 13.11 9.79
C GLY A 40 9.85 13.64 9.79
N LYS A 41 9.41 14.34 8.75
CA LYS A 41 8.05 14.85 8.67
C LYS A 41 7.07 13.71 8.42
N LEU A 42 6.14 13.50 9.34
CA LEU A 42 5.12 12.46 9.23
C LEU A 42 4.07 12.88 8.20
N VAL A 43 3.96 12.13 7.10
CA VAL A 43 3.03 12.45 6.01
C VAL A 43 1.89 11.47 5.85
N GLY A 44 1.97 10.30 6.48
CA GLY A 44 0.91 9.30 6.39
C GLY A 44 1.29 7.98 7.01
N LEU A 45 0.46 6.98 6.73
CA LEU A 45 0.67 5.59 7.13
C LEU A 45 0.37 4.67 5.96
N TYR A 46 1.03 3.52 5.93
CA TYR A 46 0.55 2.42 5.11
C TYR A 46 0.64 1.12 5.90
N GLY A 47 -0.12 0.15 5.47
CA GLY A 47 -0.11 -1.15 6.11
C GLY A 47 -0.17 -2.28 5.10
N LEU A 48 0.34 -3.43 5.51
CA LEU A 48 0.31 -4.67 4.76
C LEU A 48 -0.49 -5.69 5.53
N ILE A 49 -1.55 -6.20 4.90
CA ILE A 49 -2.37 -7.27 5.46
C ILE A 49 -1.90 -8.56 4.79
N ASP A 50 -1.44 -9.51 5.59
CA ASP A 50 -1.01 -10.81 5.08
C ASP A 50 -2.23 -11.57 4.53
N ARG A 51 -2.22 -11.89 3.24
CA ARG A 51 -3.29 -12.64 2.57
C ARG A 51 -2.88 -14.07 2.21
N GLY A 52 -1.81 -14.57 2.84
CA GLY A 52 -1.37 -15.94 2.66
C GLY A 52 -0.63 -16.17 1.35
N ILE A 53 -0.69 -17.40 0.88
CA ILE A 53 0.00 -17.83 -0.34
C ILE A 53 -1.01 -17.90 -1.48
N ASP A 54 -0.65 -17.31 -2.63
CA ASP A 54 -1.44 -17.43 -3.86
C ASP A 54 -1.48 -18.92 -4.26
N PRO A 55 -2.68 -19.53 -4.36
CA PRO A 55 -2.77 -20.96 -4.66
C PRO A 55 -2.30 -21.35 -6.05
N ILE A 56 -2.25 -20.41 -6.97
CA ILE A 56 -1.81 -20.67 -8.35
C ILE A 56 -0.32 -20.36 -8.51
N ALA A 57 0.10 -19.15 -8.18
CA ALA A 57 1.50 -18.72 -8.34
C ALA A 57 2.41 -19.23 -7.22
N LYS A 58 1.86 -19.70 -6.10
CA LYS A 58 2.60 -20.23 -4.94
C LYS A 58 3.53 -19.23 -4.29
N VAL A 59 3.15 -17.95 -4.28
CA VAL A 59 3.94 -16.87 -3.71
C VAL A 59 3.17 -16.15 -2.62
N PRO A 60 3.87 -15.55 -1.62
CA PRO A 60 3.23 -14.75 -0.57
C PRO A 60 2.59 -13.50 -1.16
N GLN A 61 1.40 -13.18 -0.66
CA GLN A 61 0.65 -12.02 -1.14
C GLN A 61 0.12 -11.17 0.01
N ALA A 62 0.01 -9.88 -0.22
CA ALA A 62 -0.48 -8.93 0.78
C ALA A 62 -1.46 -7.96 0.14
N GLU A 63 -2.33 -7.41 0.97
CA GLU A 63 -3.16 -6.26 0.64
C GLU A 63 -2.56 -5.03 1.31
N ALA A 64 -2.28 -3.98 0.54
CA ALA A 64 -1.75 -2.72 1.05
C ALA A 64 -2.87 -1.71 1.20
N PHE A 65 -2.88 -1.00 2.32
CA PHE A 65 -3.71 0.18 2.50
C PHE A 65 -2.83 1.39 2.77
N LEU A 66 -3.27 2.54 2.30
CA LEU A 66 -2.48 3.76 2.32
C LEU A 66 -3.35 4.94 2.76
N THR A 67 -2.85 5.71 3.70
CA THR A 67 -3.43 6.99 4.09
C THR A 67 -2.35 8.06 4.02
N ILE A 68 -2.53 9.05 3.16
CA ILE A 68 -1.69 10.25 3.14
C ILE A 68 -2.51 11.39 3.73
N PHE A 69 -1.94 12.08 4.71
CA PHE A 69 -2.63 13.21 5.34
C PHE A 69 -2.91 14.30 4.32
N PRO A 70 -4.08 14.95 4.34
CA PRO A 70 -4.51 15.85 3.27
C PRO A 70 -3.51 16.94 2.91
N ALA A 71 -2.79 17.48 3.89
CA ALA A 71 -1.79 18.52 3.68
C ALA A 71 -0.62 18.09 2.79
N PHE A 72 -0.40 16.76 2.63
CA PHE A 72 0.77 16.22 1.94
C PHE A 72 0.44 15.46 0.66
N ARG A 73 -0.83 15.31 0.30
CA ARG A 73 -1.24 14.47 -0.84
C ARG A 73 -0.58 14.85 -2.15
N TYR A 74 -0.60 16.14 -2.50
CA TYR A 74 -0.09 16.61 -3.78
C TYR A 74 1.44 16.58 -3.89
N ARG A 75 2.13 16.57 -2.76
CA ARG A 75 3.60 16.56 -2.71
C ARG A 75 4.19 15.17 -2.58
N THR A 76 3.39 14.20 -2.14
CA THR A 76 3.85 12.85 -1.80
C THR A 76 3.56 11.85 -2.90
N LEU A 77 2.39 11.94 -3.54
CA LEU A 77 1.92 10.96 -4.51
C LEU A 77 2.63 11.12 -5.85
N SER A 78 3.77 10.47 -6.00
CA SER A 78 4.59 10.46 -7.21
C SER A 78 4.91 9.04 -7.61
N LYS A 79 5.42 8.84 -8.85
CA LYS A 79 5.90 7.53 -9.31
C LYS A 79 6.97 6.98 -8.37
N GLY A 80 7.92 7.81 -7.98
CA GLY A 80 9.00 7.39 -7.08
C GLY A 80 8.50 6.96 -5.72
N PHE A 81 7.50 7.65 -5.19
CA PHE A 81 6.87 7.27 -3.92
C PHE A 81 6.24 5.88 -4.01
N PHE A 82 5.43 5.62 -5.04
CA PHE A 82 4.75 4.33 -5.19
C PHE A 82 5.74 3.21 -5.47
N LEU A 83 6.77 3.43 -6.28
CA LEU A 83 7.83 2.44 -6.49
C LEU A 83 8.52 2.09 -5.17
N GLY A 84 8.86 3.09 -4.37
CA GLY A 84 9.48 2.89 -3.05
C GLY A 84 8.57 2.13 -2.10
N LEU A 85 7.28 2.43 -2.10
CA LEU A 85 6.30 1.75 -1.26
C LEU A 85 6.17 0.27 -1.64
N PHE A 86 6.04 -0.03 -2.93
CA PHE A 86 5.95 -1.41 -3.39
C PHE A 86 7.26 -2.17 -3.15
N ASP A 87 8.41 -1.54 -3.37
CA ASP A 87 9.71 -2.15 -3.07
C ASP A 87 9.83 -2.50 -1.58
N HIS A 88 9.39 -1.59 -0.71
CA HIS A 88 9.37 -1.85 0.73
C HIS A 88 8.45 -3.01 1.08
N ALA A 89 7.29 -3.10 0.45
CA ALA A 89 6.34 -4.21 0.66
C ALA A 89 6.95 -5.54 0.21
N PHE A 90 7.63 -5.55 -0.95
CA PHE A 90 8.32 -6.76 -1.43
C PHE A 90 9.46 -7.16 -0.49
N ASP A 91 10.24 -6.21 0.00
CA ASP A 91 11.32 -6.45 0.96
C ASP A 91 10.78 -6.97 2.30
N SER A 92 9.51 -6.72 2.60
CA SER A 92 8.84 -7.24 3.80
C SER A 92 8.41 -8.71 3.67
N GLY A 93 8.63 -9.34 2.50
CA GLY A 93 8.42 -10.77 2.32
C GLY A 93 7.26 -11.15 1.43
N PHE A 94 6.72 -10.22 0.64
CA PHE A 94 5.60 -10.49 -0.27
C PHE A 94 6.06 -10.37 -1.72
N ASP A 95 5.50 -11.22 -2.60
CA ASP A 95 5.80 -11.19 -4.02
C ASP A 95 4.64 -10.64 -4.85
N LYS A 96 3.44 -10.56 -4.27
CA LYS A 96 2.27 -9.88 -4.86
C LYS A 96 1.70 -8.91 -3.85
N VAL A 97 1.46 -7.68 -4.27
CA VAL A 97 0.84 -6.66 -3.44
C VAL A 97 -0.38 -6.10 -4.15
N TYR A 98 -1.52 -6.24 -3.50
CA TYR A 98 -2.83 -5.76 -3.98
C TYR A 98 -3.18 -4.47 -3.26
N THR A 99 -3.82 -3.56 -3.97
CA THR A 99 -4.41 -2.36 -3.37
C THR A 99 -5.71 -2.04 -4.07
N TRP A 100 -6.56 -1.25 -3.45
CA TRP A 100 -7.84 -0.87 -4.03
C TRP A 100 -8.18 0.57 -3.70
N THR A 101 -9.09 1.14 -4.49
CA THR A 101 -9.65 2.46 -4.24
C THR A 101 -11.11 2.50 -4.67
N LYS A 102 -11.90 3.37 -4.02
CA LYS A 102 -13.26 3.72 -4.43
C LYS A 102 -13.29 5.10 -5.08
N LEU A 103 -12.18 5.83 -5.03
CA LEU A 103 -12.09 7.20 -5.52
C LEU A 103 -11.61 7.23 -6.97
N THR A 104 -12.35 7.92 -7.82
CA THR A 104 -12.01 8.06 -9.25
C THR A 104 -10.64 8.70 -9.47
N SER A 105 -10.27 9.68 -8.66
CA SER A 105 -8.97 10.35 -8.77
C SER A 105 -7.81 9.39 -8.52
N TRP A 106 -7.91 8.49 -7.54
CA TRP A 106 -6.90 7.49 -7.27
C TRP A 106 -6.89 6.39 -8.33
N GLN A 107 -8.06 6.02 -8.85
CA GLN A 107 -8.17 5.07 -9.95
C GLN A 107 -7.39 5.57 -11.18
N LYS A 108 -7.58 6.84 -11.54
CA LYS A 108 -6.87 7.45 -12.66
C LYS A 108 -5.37 7.50 -12.42
N LEU A 109 -4.96 7.77 -11.19
CA LEU A 109 -3.55 7.81 -10.82
C LEU A 109 -2.91 6.43 -10.99
N PHE A 110 -3.54 5.37 -10.49
CA PHE A 110 -3.02 4.00 -10.64
C PHE A 110 -3.01 3.54 -12.09
N GLU A 111 -3.98 3.94 -12.90
CA GLU A 111 -4.01 3.61 -14.33
C GLU A 111 -2.81 4.21 -15.07
N ARG A 112 -2.33 5.39 -14.66
CA ARG A 112 -1.12 5.99 -15.20
C ARG A 112 0.14 5.21 -14.84
N PHE A 113 0.08 4.41 -13.78
CA PHE A 113 1.23 3.64 -13.27
C PHE A 113 1.31 2.24 -13.87
N GLU A 114 0.52 1.94 -14.88
CA GLU A 114 0.62 0.66 -15.59
C GLU A 114 2.04 0.42 -16.12
N VAL A 115 2.71 1.47 -16.55
CA VAL A 115 4.12 1.41 -17.00
C VAL A 115 5.06 0.97 -15.88
N LEU A 116 4.66 1.08 -14.62
CA LEU A 116 5.44 0.63 -13.47
C LEU A 116 5.12 -0.81 -13.07
N GLY A 117 4.28 -1.50 -13.85
CA GLY A 117 3.88 -2.87 -13.54
C GLY A 117 2.71 -2.99 -12.58
N ILE A 118 1.96 -1.90 -12.37
CA ILE A 118 0.73 -1.92 -11.57
C ILE A 118 -0.43 -2.17 -12.51
N HIS A 119 -1.12 -3.31 -12.34
CA HIS A 119 -2.18 -3.74 -13.25
C HIS A 119 -3.54 -3.71 -12.58
N ARG A 120 -4.55 -3.23 -13.31
CA ARG A 120 -5.93 -3.26 -12.86
C ARG A 120 -6.47 -4.68 -12.95
N LEU A 121 -7.18 -5.12 -11.91
CA LEU A 121 -7.87 -6.41 -11.90
C LEU A 121 -9.30 -6.25 -12.41
N GLU A 122 -9.77 -7.23 -13.17
CA GLU A 122 -11.15 -7.27 -13.67
C GLU A 122 -12.12 -7.77 -12.59
N THR A 123 -11.63 -8.61 -11.67
CA THR A 123 -12.43 -9.18 -10.60
C THR A 123 -11.74 -8.97 -9.26
N SER A 124 -12.53 -8.91 -8.18
CA SER A 124 -11.99 -8.78 -6.82
C SER A 124 -11.24 -10.04 -6.41
N PRO A 125 -10.17 -9.89 -5.57
CA PRO A 125 -9.52 -11.05 -4.99
C PRO A 125 -10.47 -11.88 -4.12
N PRO A 126 -10.18 -13.18 -3.90
CA PRO A 126 -11.08 -14.06 -3.13
C PRO A 126 -11.34 -13.63 -1.69
N TRP A 127 -10.42 -12.85 -1.10
CA TRP A 127 -10.60 -12.37 0.28
C TRP A 127 -11.46 -11.12 0.39
N ASP A 128 -11.87 -10.51 -0.74
CA ASP A 128 -12.73 -9.34 -0.72
C ASP A 128 -14.17 -9.80 -0.48
N LEU A 129 -14.59 -9.74 0.77
CA LEU A 129 -15.91 -10.18 1.22
C LEU A 129 -16.89 -9.03 1.37
N ASP A 130 -16.54 -7.83 0.91
CA ASP A 130 -17.39 -6.66 1.02
C ASP A 130 -18.65 -6.82 0.20
N SER A 131 -19.77 -6.37 0.79
CA SER A 131 -21.05 -6.32 0.11
C SER A 131 -21.00 -5.39 -1.10
N PRO A 132 -21.65 -5.75 -2.23
CA PRO A 132 -21.81 -4.83 -3.36
C PRO A 132 -22.43 -3.48 -2.98
N ASP A 133 -23.19 -3.44 -1.89
CA ASP A 133 -23.84 -2.22 -1.40
C ASP A 133 -22.86 -1.19 -0.84
N SER A 134 -21.64 -1.58 -0.51
CA SER A 134 -20.61 -0.66 -0.02
C SER A 134 -19.97 0.19 -1.11
N GLY A 135 -20.39 -0.01 -2.36
CA GLY A 135 -19.83 0.66 -3.54
C GLY A 135 -18.70 -0.14 -4.19
N PRO A 136 -18.43 0.10 -5.48
CA PRO A 136 -17.43 -0.67 -6.20
C PRO A 136 -16.01 -0.31 -5.77
N LYS A 137 -15.23 -1.33 -5.44
CA LYS A 137 -13.78 -1.21 -5.29
C LYS A 137 -13.13 -1.48 -6.64
N VAL A 138 -12.13 -0.70 -6.98
CA VAL A 138 -11.27 -0.97 -8.13
C VAL A 138 -9.95 -1.48 -7.59
N TRP A 139 -9.59 -2.70 -7.97
CA TRP A 139 -8.42 -3.40 -7.48
C TRP A 139 -7.26 -3.31 -8.46
N PHE A 140 -6.07 -3.19 -7.90
CA PHE A 140 -4.80 -3.20 -8.63
C PHE A 140 -3.83 -4.15 -7.97
N VAL A 141 -2.91 -4.69 -8.75
CA VAL A 141 -1.87 -5.60 -8.26
C VAL A 141 -0.52 -5.24 -8.88
N LYS A 142 0.54 -5.39 -8.09
CA LYS A 142 1.91 -5.36 -8.58
C LYS A 142 2.64 -6.61 -8.10
N GLU A 143 3.38 -7.22 -9.00
CA GLU A 143 4.24 -8.38 -8.72
C GLU A 143 5.71 -7.95 -8.71
N THR A 144 6.54 -8.71 -7.99
CA THR A 144 7.97 -8.38 -7.86
C THR A 144 8.73 -8.37 -9.17
N GLY A 145 8.24 -9.11 -10.15
CA GLY A 145 8.97 -9.31 -11.40
C GLY A 145 10.18 -10.23 -11.27
N LYS A 146 10.38 -10.86 -10.10
CA LYS A 146 11.44 -11.85 -9.93
C LYS A 146 11.05 -13.12 -10.68
N GLU A 147 11.95 -13.58 -11.54
CA GLU A 147 11.80 -14.86 -12.19
C GLU A 147 12.33 -15.95 -11.27
N PHE A 148 11.58 -17.02 -11.16
CA PHE A 148 11.96 -18.19 -10.39
C PHE A 148 12.33 -19.33 -11.33
#